data_f013bda964446eae14d88c264055a453
#
_entry.id   f013bda964446eae14d88c264055a453
#
_cell.length_a   1.000
_cell.length_b   1.000
_cell.length_c   1.000
_cell.angle_alpha   90.00
_cell.angle_beta   90.00
_cell.angle_gamma   90.00
#
_symmetry.space_group_name_H-M   'P 1'
#
loop_
_entity.id
_entity.type
_entity.pdbx_description
1 polymer ?
#
loop_
_entity_poly.entity_id
_entity_poly.type
_entity_poly.pdbx_seq_one_letter_code
_entity_poly.pdbx_strand_id
1 'polypeptide(L)'
;MKWRLIVCVFVVVFALVWFYDTPRWRSLASRLMNDAAALMNRNSKNYDSAASPRAQAAAERVKPMLSAELVAKGLHWGDPVFLRAFKEEGQLELFVQDRASKRFVLFRTYQIAKQSGELGPKQREGDGQVPEGFYFAGRSAMKPDSTYHLAINCGYPNTYDRAHQRTGSFIMIHGNTVSIGCLAMTDEKIEEIYSLCDAALAGGQDYFRIHLFPFRMTEARLAQAADDPWLDFWKNLKQGYDHFETHGIPPEVEVKNQSYEFLLVESEQEAP
;
A
#
# COMPACT_ATOMS: atom_id res chain seq x y z
N MET A 1 -23.91 -24.10 42.94
CA MET A 1 -24.24 -23.77 41.54
C MET A 1 -23.46 -22.57 40.99
N LYS A 2 -23.14 -21.54 41.78
CA LYS A 2 -22.41 -20.34 41.32
C LYS A 2 -20.92 -20.58 40.98
N TRP A 3 -20.24 -21.53 41.59
CA TRP A 3 -18.82 -21.79 41.37
C TRP A 3 -18.51 -22.50 40.03
N ARG A 4 -19.45 -23.33 39.54
CA ARG A 4 -19.31 -24.00 38.24
C ARG A 4 -19.43 -23.01 37.07
N LEU A 5 -20.24 -21.95 37.24
CA LEU A 5 -20.37 -20.89 36.20
C LEU A 5 -19.09 -20.06 36.09
N ILE A 6 -18.43 -19.74 37.20
CA ILE A 6 -17.19 -18.95 37.25
C ILE A 6 -16.06 -19.72 36.59
N VAL A 7 -15.93 -21.02 36.85
CA VAL A 7 -14.91 -21.86 36.24
C VAL A 7 -15.13 -21.98 34.71
N CYS A 8 -16.38 -22.13 34.25
CA CYS A 8 -16.68 -22.17 32.81
C CYS A 8 -16.36 -20.85 32.11
N VAL A 9 -16.63 -19.69 32.76
CA VAL A 9 -16.28 -18.39 32.18
C VAL A 9 -14.78 -18.19 32.10
N PHE A 10 -14.02 -18.60 33.12
CA PHE A 10 -12.56 -18.52 33.09
C PHE A 10 -11.95 -19.46 32.03
N VAL A 11 -12.47 -20.67 31.86
CA VAL A 11 -12.01 -21.61 30.83
C VAL A 11 -12.31 -21.10 29.45
N VAL A 12 -13.48 -20.50 29.22
CA VAL A 12 -13.84 -19.89 27.90
C VAL A 12 -13.00 -18.65 27.63
N VAL A 13 -12.77 -17.79 28.62
CA VAL A 13 -11.92 -16.60 28.46
C VAL A 13 -10.45 -17.01 28.23
N PHE A 14 -9.95 -18.03 28.94
CA PHE A 14 -8.58 -18.54 28.76
C PHE A 14 -8.41 -19.25 27.41
N ALA A 15 -9.42 -20.00 26.97
CA ALA A 15 -9.45 -20.61 25.66
C ALA A 15 -9.51 -19.56 24.55
N LEU A 16 -10.30 -18.49 24.71
CA LEU A 16 -10.36 -17.37 23.77
C LEU A 16 -9.03 -16.60 23.73
N VAL A 17 -8.39 -16.33 24.88
CA VAL A 17 -7.07 -15.69 24.94
C VAL A 17 -5.99 -16.57 24.33
N TRP A 18 -6.02 -17.88 24.60
CA TRP A 18 -5.06 -18.82 24.00
C TRP A 18 -5.28 -19.03 22.50
N PHE A 19 -6.55 -19.01 22.07
CA PHE A 19 -6.92 -19.07 20.65
C PHE A 19 -6.51 -17.80 19.89
N TYR A 20 -6.60 -16.62 20.54
CA TYR A 20 -6.17 -15.34 19.95
C TYR A 20 -4.63 -15.21 19.84
N ASP A 21 -3.87 -16.02 20.58
CA ASP A 21 -2.41 -15.90 20.64
C ASP A 21 -1.66 -16.84 19.66
N THR A 22 -2.41 -17.61 18.85
CA THR A 22 -1.78 -18.45 17.83
C THR A 22 -1.52 -17.66 16.55
N PRO A 23 -0.35 -17.86 15.88
CA PRO A 23 0.01 -17.13 14.65
C PRO A 23 -1.05 -17.22 13.53
N ARG A 24 -1.78 -18.32 13.47
CA ARG A 24 -2.86 -18.55 12.49
C ARG A 24 -4.06 -17.61 12.66
N TRP A 25 -4.47 -17.32 13.88
CA TRP A 25 -5.60 -16.42 14.14
C TRP A 25 -5.22 -14.96 14.00
N ARG A 26 -3.96 -14.63 14.28
CA ARG A 26 -3.43 -13.29 14.05
C ARG A 26 -3.41 -12.95 12.56
N SER A 27 -3.00 -13.90 11.71
CA SER A 27 -3.05 -13.70 10.26
C SER A 27 -4.49 -13.63 9.73
N LEU A 28 -5.42 -14.38 10.32
CA LEU A 28 -6.85 -14.31 9.96
C LEU A 28 -7.47 -12.99 10.42
N ALA A 29 -7.15 -12.52 11.62
CA ALA A 29 -7.63 -11.26 12.16
C ALA A 29 -7.10 -10.06 11.36
N SER A 30 -5.82 -10.07 10.95
CA SER A 30 -5.26 -9.01 10.09
C SER A 30 -5.89 -9.02 8.70
N ARG A 31 -6.11 -10.21 8.12
CA ARG A 31 -6.87 -10.36 6.86
C ARG A 31 -8.29 -9.84 7.03
N LEU A 32 -9.00 -10.25 8.07
CA LEU A 32 -10.37 -9.78 8.35
C LEU A 32 -10.43 -8.28 8.63
N MET A 33 -9.42 -7.69 9.29
CA MET A 33 -9.38 -6.23 9.51
C MET A 33 -9.02 -5.48 8.23
N ASN A 34 -8.12 -6.01 7.40
CA ASN A 34 -7.81 -5.47 6.09
C ASN A 34 -8.99 -5.66 5.13
N ASP A 35 -9.66 -6.82 5.18
CA ASP A 35 -10.89 -7.10 4.43
C ASP A 35 -12.06 -6.24 4.93
N ALA A 36 -12.18 -5.99 6.23
CA ALA A 36 -13.18 -5.07 6.79
C ALA A 36 -12.89 -3.61 6.40
N ALA A 37 -11.63 -3.19 6.36
CA ALA A 37 -11.24 -1.89 5.85
C ALA A 37 -11.50 -1.79 4.33
N ALA A 38 -11.25 -2.85 3.57
CA ALA A 38 -11.58 -2.95 2.15
C ALA A 38 -13.10 -2.98 1.93
N LEU A 39 -13.87 -3.67 2.80
CA LEU A 39 -15.34 -3.69 2.78
C LEU A 39 -15.96 -2.37 3.22
N MET A 40 -15.40 -1.66 4.20
CA MET A 40 -15.81 -0.29 4.55
C MET A 40 -15.52 0.67 3.38
N ASN A 41 -14.43 0.43 2.67
CA ASN A 41 -14.10 1.14 1.45
C ASN A 41 -15.03 0.74 0.27
N ARG A 42 -15.57 -0.48 0.22
CA ARG A 42 -16.61 -0.91 -0.74
C ARG A 42 -17.96 -0.23 -0.52
N ASN A 43 -18.32 0.07 0.72
CA ASN A 43 -19.61 0.67 1.08
C ASN A 43 -19.65 2.21 0.98
N SER A 44 -18.51 2.88 0.74
CA SER A 44 -18.55 4.29 0.35
C SER A 44 -19.09 4.35 -1.10
N LYS A 45 -20.31 4.86 -1.26
CA LYS A 45 -21.09 5.04 -2.49
C LYS A 45 -20.35 4.62 -3.75
N ASN A 46 -20.82 3.52 -4.37
CA ASN A 46 -20.33 2.93 -5.61
C ASN A 46 -19.67 3.96 -6.53
N TYR A 47 -18.37 4.16 -6.36
CA TYR A 47 -17.59 4.90 -7.32
C TYR A 47 -17.19 3.92 -8.42
N ASP A 48 -17.96 3.87 -9.48
CA ASP A 48 -17.64 3.10 -10.66
C ASP A 48 -16.70 3.95 -11.55
N SER A 49 -15.39 3.66 -11.49
CA SER A 49 -14.42 4.30 -12.38
C SER A 49 -14.74 4.02 -13.85
N ALA A 50 -15.39 2.89 -14.14
CA ALA A 50 -15.90 2.56 -15.46
C ALA A 50 -17.02 3.55 -15.92
N ALA A 51 -17.64 4.28 -14.98
CA ALA A 51 -18.64 5.30 -15.33
C ALA A 51 -18.02 6.68 -15.62
N SER A 52 -16.74 6.93 -15.30
CA SER A 52 -16.11 8.23 -15.58
C SER A 52 -15.56 8.30 -17.01
N PRO A 53 -16.10 9.21 -17.86
CA PRO A 53 -15.59 9.38 -19.23
C PRO A 53 -14.08 9.71 -19.27
N ARG A 54 -13.58 10.43 -18.26
CA ARG A 54 -12.15 10.78 -18.18
C ARG A 54 -11.28 9.55 -17.96
N ALA A 55 -11.65 8.68 -17.02
CA ALA A 55 -10.91 7.45 -16.76
C ALA A 55 -10.98 6.49 -17.96
N GLN A 56 -12.14 6.39 -18.62
CA GLN A 56 -12.28 5.60 -19.84
C GLN A 56 -11.38 6.11 -20.97
N ALA A 57 -11.42 7.41 -21.26
CA ALA A 57 -10.58 8.02 -22.29
C ALA A 57 -9.08 7.87 -21.98
N ALA A 58 -8.67 7.95 -20.71
CA ALA A 58 -7.31 7.68 -20.29
C ALA A 58 -6.92 6.23 -20.59
N ALA A 59 -7.75 5.27 -20.15
CA ALA A 59 -7.52 3.85 -20.39
C ALA A 59 -7.44 3.52 -21.89
N GLU A 60 -8.32 4.08 -22.71
CA GLU A 60 -8.31 3.91 -24.17
C GLU A 60 -7.00 4.39 -24.80
N ARG A 61 -6.46 5.52 -24.34
CA ARG A 61 -5.18 6.06 -24.83
C ARG A 61 -3.98 5.18 -24.49
N VAL A 62 -3.90 4.71 -23.23
CA VAL A 62 -2.68 4.06 -22.73
C VAL A 62 -2.69 2.54 -22.89
N LYS A 63 -3.86 1.90 -22.92
CA LYS A 63 -4.00 0.43 -22.93
C LYS A 63 -3.30 -0.26 -24.09
N PRO A 64 -3.36 0.20 -25.36
CA PRO A 64 -2.71 -0.50 -26.47
C PRO A 64 -1.18 -0.63 -26.25
N MET A 65 -0.53 0.47 -25.90
CA MET A 65 0.91 0.52 -25.62
C MET A 65 1.26 -0.31 -24.39
N LEU A 66 0.59 -0.08 -23.25
CA LEU A 66 0.89 -0.77 -22.00
C LEU A 66 0.63 -2.28 -22.09
N SER A 67 -0.43 -2.70 -22.81
CA SER A 67 -0.69 -4.14 -23.00
C SER A 67 0.41 -4.83 -23.80
N ALA A 68 0.94 -4.17 -24.85
CA ALA A 68 2.05 -4.70 -25.63
C ALA A 68 3.32 -4.85 -24.76
N GLU A 69 3.63 -3.84 -23.94
CA GLU A 69 4.80 -3.88 -23.05
C GLU A 69 4.64 -4.91 -21.92
N LEU A 70 3.43 -5.06 -21.36
CA LEU A 70 3.12 -6.10 -20.37
C LEU A 70 3.38 -7.48 -20.97
N VAL A 71 2.80 -7.76 -22.15
CA VAL A 71 2.98 -9.06 -22.85
C VAL A 71 4.45 -9.34 -23.13
N ALA A 72 5.23 -8.36 -23.53
CA ALA A 72 6.67 -8.50 -23.74
C ALA A 72 7.45 -8.91 -22.47
N LYS A 73 6.87 -8.68 -21.30
CA LYS A 73 7.39 -9.10 -19.98
C LYS A 73 6.69 -10.34 -19.40
N GLY A 74 5.82 -11.00 -20.16
CA GLY A 74 5.00 -12.14 -19.67
C GLY A 74 3.89 -11.77 -18.72
N LEU A 75 3.51 -10.48 -18.66
CA LEU A 75 2.47 -9.92 -17.79
C LEU A 75 1.22 -9.58 -18.61
N HIS A 76 0.09 -9.33 -17.94
CA HIS A 76 -1.15 -9.04 -18.65
C HIS A 76 -1.87 -7.83 -18.04
N TRP A 77 -2.65 -7.15 -18.86
CA TRP A 77 -3.55 -6.11 -18.42
C TRP A 77 -4.61 -6.68 -17.45
N GLY A 78 -4.71 -6.05 -16.27
CA GLY A 78 -5.63 -6.50 -15.21
C GLY A 78 -5.01 -7.48 -14.21
N ASP A 79 -3.74 -7.88 -14.39
CA ASP A 79 -3.02 -8.59 -13.34
C ASP A 79 -2.83 -7.69 -12.10
N PRO A 80 -2.73 -8.26 -10.89
CA PRO A 80 -2.55 -7.51 -9.67
C PRO A 80 -1.35 -6.57 -9.72
N VAL A 81 -1.50 -5.38 -9.14
CA VAL A 81 -0.46 -4.34 -9.09
C VAL A 81 -0.03 -4.01 -7.66
N PHE A 82 1.17 -3.48 -7.54
CA PHE A 82 1.76 -2.94 -6.32
C PHE A 82 2.52 -1.66 -6.65
N LEU A 83 2.40 -0.63 -5.82
CA LEU A 83 3.11 0.65 -5.97
C LEU A 83 4.12 0.84 -4.85
N ARG A 84 5.30 1.34 -5.20
CA ARG A 84 6.35 1.71 -4.26
C ARG A 84 6.96 3.05 -4.65
N ALA A 85 7.07 3.97 -3.70
CA ALA A 85 7.69 5.28 -3.97
C ALA A 85 8.82 5.58 -3.01
N PHE A 86 9.79 6.35 -3.49
CA PHE A 86 10.97 6.81 -2.79
C PHE A 86 11.06 8.33 -2.85
N LYS A 87 11.04 8.98 -1.69
CA LYS A 87 11.01 10.44 -1.60
C LYS A 87 12.30 11.08 -2.09
N GLU A 88 13.45 10.56 -1.65
CA GLU A 88 14.77 11.11 -1.99
C GLU A 88 15.05 11.01 -3.49
N GLU A 89 14.76 9.85 -4.07
CA GLU A 89 14.96 9.61 -5.51
C GLU A 89 13.89 10.27 -6.37
N GLY A 90 12.76 10.68 -5.76
CA GLY A 90 11.63 11.22 -6.48
C GLY A 90 11.04 10.22 -7.47
N GLN A 91 10.98 8.95 -7.11
CA GLN A 91 10.56 7.86 -7.99
C GLN A 91 9.35 7.11 -7.46
N LEU A 92 8.48 6.69 -8.36
CA LEU A 92 7.41 5.75 -8.10
C LEU A 92 7.60 4.54 -9.02
N GLU A 93 7.66 3.37 -8.44
CA GLU A 93 7.74 2.07 -9.11
C GLU A 93 6.37 1.41 -9.13
N LEU A 94 5.98 0.92 -10.29
CA LEU A 94 4.79 0.11 -10.49
C LEU A 94 5.21 -1.32 -10.82
N PHE A 95 4.75 -2.25 -10.01
CA PHE A 95 4.94 -3.68 -10.18
C PHE A 95 3.65 -4.33 -10.61
N VAL A 96 3.77 -5.40 -11.40
CA VAL A 96 2.64 -6.25 -11.82
C VAL A 96 2.96 -7.68 -11.43
N GLN A 97 1.97 -8.41 -10.93
CA GLN A 97 2.15 -9.78 -10.47
C GLN A 97 2.24 -10.74 -11.65
N ASP A 98 3.29 -11.52 -11.71
CA ASP A 98 3.40 -12.67 -12.60
C ASP A 98 2.45 -13.79 -12.15
N ARG A 99 1.67 -14.31 -13.07
CA ARG A 99 0.62 -15.31 -12.77
C ARG A 99 1.16 -16.65 -12.31
N ALA A 100 2.32 -17.04 -12.82
CA ALA A 100 2.92 -18.33 -12.53
C ALA A 100 3.64 -18.34 -11.19
N SER A 101 4.56 -17.39 -10.98
CA SER A 101 5.36 -17.29 -9.77
C SER A 101 4.66 -16.60 -8.60
N LYS A 102 3.56 -15.89 -8.86
CA LYS A 102 2.88 -14.99 -7.90
C LYS A 102 3.76 -13.84 -7.37
N ARG A 103 4.96 -13.67 -7.92
CA ARG A 103 5.87 -12.58 -7.56
C ARG A 103 5.51 -11.31 -8.33
N PHE A 104 5.74 -10.18 -7.73
CA PHE A 104 5.58 -8.87 -8.37
C PHE A 104 6.87 -8.49 -9.12
N VAL A 105 6.74 -8.26 -10.41
CA VAL A 105 7.83 -7.89 -11.33
C VAL A 105 7.75 -6.41 -11.60
N LEU A 106 8.87 -5.72 -11.55
CA LEU A 106 8.94 -4.29 -11.88
C LEU A 106 8.51 -4.08 -13.34
N PHE A 107 7.38 -3.44 -13.52
CA PHE A 107 6.88 -3.09 -14.83
C PHE A 107 7.52 -1.77 -15.31
N ARG A 108 7.39 -0.70 -14.48
CA ARG A 108 7.88 0.63 -14.85
C ARG A 108 8.24 1.47 -13.63
N THR A 109 9.27 2.32 -13.80
CA THR A 109 9.63 3.38 -12.85
C THR A 109 9.25 4.73 -13.42
N TYR A 110 8.51 5.52 -12.66
CA TYR A 110 8.07 6.87 -13.02
C TYR A 110 8.81 7.89 -12.17
N GLN A 111 9.34 8.94 -12.83
CA GLN A 111 9.83 10.10 -12.08
C GLN A 111 8.64 10.90 -11.56
N ILE A 112 8.60 11.16 -10.26
CA ILE A 112 7.63 12.07 -9.64
C ILE A 112 7.93 13.48 -10.11
N ALA A 113 6.92 14.16 -10.66
CA ALA A 113 7.08 15.50 -11.22
C ALA A 113 7.24 16.55 -10.11
N LYS A 114 6.50 16.40 -9.00
CA LYS A 114 6.55 17.28 -7.84
C LYS A 114 6.12 16.54 -6.58
N GLN A 115 6.85 16.74 -5.53
CA GLN A 115 6.48 16.41 -4.16
C GLN A 115 6.97 17.52 -3.23
N SER A 116 6.51 17.54 -1.99
CA SER A 116 6.93 18.54 -0.99
C SER A 116 7.28 17.87 0.33
N GLY A 117 7.94 18.62 1.19
CA GLY A 117 8.41 18.17 2.49
C GLY A 117 9.83 17.60 2.44
N GLU A 118 10.28 17.19 3.61
CA GLU A 118 11.61 16.64 3.87
C GLU A 118 11.51 15.11 4.04
N LEU A 119 12.64 14.42 4.26
CA LEU A 119 12.66 13.05 4.76
C LEU A 119 12.03 12.98 6.15
N GLY A 120 11.39 11.86 6.45
CA GLY A 120 10.58 11.69 7.64
C GLY A 120 9.08 11.65 7.34
N PRO A 121 8.29 11.04 8.22
CA PRO A 121 6.87 10.81 7.99
C PRO A 121 6.05 12.09 8.15
N LYS A 122 4.89 12.14 7.51
CA LYS A 122 3.86 13.14 7.76
C LYS A 122 3.35 13.04 9.20
N GLN A 123 3.24 14.20 9.90
CA GLN A 123 2.85 14.25 11.31
C GLN A 123 1.45 14.84 11.50
N ARG A 124 1.10 15.89 10.75
CA ARG A 124 -0.14 16.64 10.99
C ARG A 124 -0.73 17.22 9.71
N GLU A 125 -2.00 17.54 9.78
CA GLU A 125 -2.67 18.29 8.71
C GLU A 125 -1.89 19.57 8.38
N GLY A 126 -1.72 19.85 7.09
CA GLY A 126 -1.09 21.08 6.60
C GLY A 126 0.44 21.16 6.76
N ASP A 127 1.13 20.10 7.19
CA ASP A 127 2.60 20.10 7.31
C ASP A 127 3.36 20.03 5.98
N GLY A 128 2.66 19.84 4.86
CA GLY A 128 3.27 19.74 3.54
C GLY A 128 4.09 18.47 3.30
N GLN A 129 4.03 17.50 4.20
CA GLN A 129 4.83 16.27 4.13
C GLN A 129 4.14 15.17 3.35
N VAL A 130 4.91 14.48 2.49
CA VAL A 130 4.54 13.15 1.98
C VAL A 130 4.74 12.14 3.12
N PRO A 131 3.76 11.27 3.41
CA PRO A 131 3.92 10.25 4.44
C PRO A 131 4.92 9.17 4.05
N GLU A 132 5.36 8.41 5.06
CA GLU A 132 6.19 7.22 4.91
C GLU A 132 5.53 6.06 5.64
N GLY A 133 5.51 4.87 5.03
CA GLY A 133 4.89 3.69 5.61
C GLY A 133 4.20 2.78 4.60
N PHE A 134 3.36 1.90 5.12
CA PHE A 134 2.66 0.87 4.37
C PHE A 134 1.17 1.21 4.27
N TYR A 135 0.72 1.50 3.07
CA TYR A 135 -0.64 1.92 2.75
C TYR A 135 -1.27 0.97 1.74
N PHE A 136 -2.56 1.14 1.51
CA PHE A 136 -3.28 0.40 0.49
C PHE A 136 -4.44 1.24 -0.07
N ALA A 137 -4.83 0.94 -1.30
CA ALA A 137 -5.91 1.60 -1.99
C ALA A 137 -6.83 0.57 -2.66
N GLY A 138 -8.10 0.65 -2.38
CA GLY A 138 -9.15 -0.10 -3.05
C GLY A 138 -9.95 0.78 -4.01
N ARG A 139 -11.07 0.26 -4.51
CA ARG A 139 -11.94 0.93 -5.49
C ARG A 139 -12.35 2.36 -5.07
N SER A 140 -12.71 2.56 -3.81
CA SER A 140 -13.12 3.88 -3.31
C SER A 140 -12.00 4.92 -3.20
N ALA A 141 -10.74 4.46 -3.26
CA ALA A 141 -9.58 5.33 -3.28
C ALA A 141 -9.30 5.94 -4.66
N MET A 142 -9.84 5.34 -5.73
CA MET A 142 -9.74 5.84 -7.09
C MET A 142 -10.59 7.11 -7.26
N LYS A 143 -10.00 8.18 -7.79
CA LYS A 143 -10.62 9.51 -7.93
C LYS A 143 -10.51 9.99 -9.38
N PRO A 144 -11.36 9.50 -10.29
CA PRO A 144 -11.30 9.85 -11.71
C PRO A 144 -11.75 11.28 -12.02
N ASP A 145 -12.52 11.91 -11.11
CA ASP A 145 -12.98 13.30 -11.28
C ASP A 145 -12.17 14.28 -10.42
N SER A 146 -10.91 13.92 -10.12
CA SER A 146 -9.99 14.79 -9.40
C SER A 146 -9.78 16.11 -10.15
N THR A 147 -9.66 17.22 -9.40
CA THR A 147 -9.24 18.52 -9.95
C THR A 147 -7.82 18.49 -10.54
N TYR A 148 -7.05 17.48 -10.18
CA TYR A 148 -5.71 17.21 -10.72
C TYR A 148 -5.74 16.03 -11.70
N HIS A 149 -6.65 16.06 -12.64
CA HIS A 149 -6.89 15.09 -13.69
C HIS A 149 -7.44 13.76 -13.13
N LEU A 150 -6.57 12.78 -12.84
CA LEU A 150 -6.88 11.53 -12.16
C LEU A 150 -6.11 11.46 -10.85
N ALA A 151 -6.64 10.79 -9.83
CA ALA A 151 -5.93 10.63 -8.58
C ALA A 151 -6.26 9.30 -7.87
N ILE A 152 -5.31 8.85 -7.05
CA ILE A 152 -5.42 7.69 -6.17
C ILE A 152 -5.15 8.16 -4.75
N ASN A 153 -6.09 7.95 -3.82
CA ASN A 153 -5.87 8.25 -2.41
C ASN A 153 -5.00 7.16 -1.79
N CYS A 154 -3.87 7.55 -1.20
CA CYS A 154 -2.92 6.60 -0.60
C CYS A 154 -3.45 5.91 0.67
N GLY A 155 -4.55 6.40 1.27
CA GLY A 155 -5.11 5.82 2.49
C GLY A 155 -4.48 6.34 3.79
N TYR A 156 -3.77 7.48 3.74
CA TYR A 156 -3.27 8.15 4.94
C TYR A 156 -4.43 8.80 5.74
N PRO A 157 -4.44 8.77 7.09
CA PRO A 157 -3.52 8.04 7.97
C PRO A 157 -3.89 6.55 8.09
N ASN A 158 -2.89 5.67 8.10
CA ASN A 158 -3.07 4.25 8.35
C ASN A 158 -3.15 3.95 9.86
N THR A 159 -3.13 2.66 10.26
CA THR A 159 -3.19 2.25 11.68
C THR A 159 -1.95 2.71 12.46
N TYR A 160 -0.77 2.67 11.86
CA TYR A 160 0.47 3.15 12.45
C TYR A 160 0.41 4.65 12.72
N ASP A 161 -0.01 5.43 11.73
CA ASP A 161 -0.12 6.89 11.84
C ASP A 161 -1.08 7.29 12.95
N ARG A 162 -2.23 6.62 13.03
CA ARG A 162 -3.22 6.85 14.10
C ARG A 162 -2.69 6.48 15.48
N ALA A 163 -1.92 5.39 15.60
CA ALA A 163 -1.29 5.00 16.87
C ALA A 163 -0.26 6.05 17.35
N HIS A 164 0.35 6.79 16.41
CA HIS A 164 1.25 7.91 16.69
C HIS A 164 0.53 9.28 16.71
N GLN A 165 -0.81 9.30 16.76
CA GLN A 165 -1.62 10.52 16.81
C GLN A 165 -1.37 11.47 15.62
N ARG A 166 -0.91 10.94 14.49
CA ARG A 166 -0.71 11.71 13.27
C ARG A 166 -2.06 12.05 12.65
N THR A 167 -2.17 13.26 12.11
CA THR A 167 -3.40 13.78 11.53
C THR A 167 -3.21 14.21 10.09
N GLY A 168 -4.31 14.34 9.38
CA GLY A 168 -4.36 14.75 7.97
C GLY A 168 -5.20 13.81 7.13
N SER A 169 -5.38 14.20 5.88
CA SER A 169 -6.22 13.47 4.93
C SER A 169 -5.82 13.78 3.49
N PHE A 170 -6.42 13.08 2.53
CA PHE A 170 -6.31 13.37 1.10
C PHE A 170 -4.87 13.43 0.55
N ILE A 171 -4.00 12.53 1.02
CA ILE A 171 -2.70 12.33 0.38
C ILE A 171 -2.92 11.49 -0.88
N MET A 172 -2.58 12.07 -2.03
CA MET A 172 -2.89 11.50 -3.35
C MET A 172 -1.61 11.24 -4.18
N ILE A 173 -1.68 10.24 -5.04
CA ILE A 173 -0.89 10.12 -6.26
C ILE A 173 -1.79 10.68 -7.37
N HIS A 174 -1.39 11.75 -8.07
CA HIS A 174 -2.30 12.48 -8.97
C HIS A 174 -1.58 13.10 -10.19
N GLY A 175 -2.35 13.52 -11.17
CA GLY A 175 -1.86 14.27 -12.33
C GLY A 175 -1.43 15.69 -11.99
N ASN A 176 -1.17 16.51 -13.03
CA ASN A 176 -0.62 17.84 -12.87
C ASN A 176 0.80 17.84 -12.25
N THR A 177 1.35 19.02 -11.96
CA THR A 177 2.72 19.22 -11.45
C THR A 177 2.78 20.07 -10.17
N VAL A 178 1.65 20.22 -9.46
CA VAL A 178 1.58 20.96 -8.18
C VAL A 178 1.37 19.98 -7.03
N SER A 179 2.06 20.20 -5.91
CA SER A 179 1.91 19.36 -4.74
C SER A 179 2.10 20.14 -3.46
N ILE A 180 1.31 19.78 -2.43
CA ILE A 180 1.46 20.16 -1.02
C ILE A 180 1.22 18.88 -0.19
N GLY A 181 2.24 17.99 -0.13
CA GLY A 181 2.16 16.72 0.58
C GLY A 181 1.68 15.52 -0.24
N CYS A 182 1.41 15.70 -1.54
CA CYS A 182 1.01 14.65 -2.47
C CYS A 182 2.17 14.25 -3.40
N LEU A 183 1.95 13.20 -4.21
CA LEU A 183 2.85 12.77 -5.28
C LEU A 183 2.24 13.18 -6.64
N ALA A 184 2.69 14.32 -7.20
CA ALA A 184 2.26 14.78 -8.51
C ALA A 184 3.08 14.09 -9.60
N MET A 185 2.38 13.42 -10.56
CA MET A 185 3.02 12.55 -11.55
C MET A 185 3.12 13.16 -12.94
N THR A 186 2.35 14.11 -13.33
CA THR A 186 1.87 14.62 -14.60
C THR A 186 0.63 13.88 -15.09
N ASP A 187 -0.11 14.48 -16.02
CA ASP A 187 -1.35 13.88 -16.52
C ASP A 187 -1.06 12.59 -17.31
N GLU A 188 -0.04 12.55 -18.12
CA GLU A 188 0.34 11.38 -18.91
C GLU A 188 0.72 10.19 -18.02
N LYS A 189 1.53 10.42 -16.99
CA LYS A 189 1.99 9.34 -16.10
C LYS A 189 0.85 8.83 -15.21
N ILE A 190 0.00 9.73 -14.70
CA ILE A 190 -1.11 9.27 -13.88
C ILE A 190 -2.16 8.50 -14.71
N GLU A 191 -2.34 8.79 -16.00
CA GLU A 191 -3.20 7.99 -16.88
C GLU A 191 -2.72 6.53 -16.95
N GLU A 192 -1.43 6.30 -17.09
CA GLU A 192 -0.85 4.96 -17.09
C GLU A 192 -1.04 4.27 -15.73
N ILE A 193 -0.60 4.92 -14.65
CA ILE A 193 -0.65 4.37 -13.27
C ILE A 193 -2.10 4.08 -12.87
N TYR A 194 -2.98 5.06 -13.07
CA TYR A 194 -4.39 4.94 -12.72
C TYR A 194 -5.08 3.80 -13.50
N SER A 195 -4.84 3.73 -14.81
CA SER A 195 -5.48 2.73 -15.68
C SER A 195 -5.02 1.31 -15.35
N LEU A 196 -3.75 1.11 -15.01
CA LEU A 196 -3.24 -0.19 -14.56
C LEU A 196 -3.83 -0.59 -13.19
N CYS A 197 -3.90 0.34 -12.25
CA CYS A 197 -4.52 0.10 -10.94
C CYS A 197 -6.02 -0.19 -11.06
N ASP A 198 -6.73 0.57 -11.89
CA ASP A 198 -8.16 0.37 -12.15
C ASP A 198 -8.43 -0.98 -12.82
N ALA A 199 -7.61 -1.35 -13.79
CA ALA A 199 -7.71 -2.65 -14.46
C ALA A 199 -7.45 -3.82 -13.49
N ALA A 200 -6.48 -3.70 -12.59
CA ALA A 200 -6.20 -4.72 -11.58
C ALA A 200 -7.36 -4.89 -10.60
N LEU A 201 -7.96 -3.79 -10.14
CA LEU A 201 -9.15 -3.82 -9.29
C LEU A 201 -10.37 -4.42 -10.05
N ALA A 202 -10.51 -4.14 -11.34
CA ALA A 202 -11.54 -4.76 -12.18
C ALA A 202 -11.27 -6.25 -12.43
N GLY A 203 -10.00 -6.64 -12.46
CA GLY A 203 -9.52 -8.03 -12.60
C GLY A 203 -9.68 -8.89 -11.35
N GLY A 204 -10.17 -8.32 -10.23
CA GLY A 204 -10.47 -9.06 -9.00
C GLY A 204 -9.48 -8.81 -7.85
N GLN A 205 -8.53 -7.91 -8.01
CA GLN A 205 -7.71 -7.44 -6.88
C GLN A 205 -8.58 -6.55 -5.98
N ASP A 206 -8.81 -6.93 -4.73
CA ASP A 206 -9.66 -6.16 -3.80
C ASP A 206 -9.04 -4.80 -3.45
N TYR A 207 -7.74 -4.75 -3.26
CA TYR A 207 -6.93 -3.56 -3.02
C TYR A 207 -5.49 -3.78 -3.49
N PHE A 208 -4.78 -2.73 -3.80
CA PHE A 208 -3.34 -2.77 -4.05
C PHE A 208 -2.59 -2.03 -2.95
N ARG A 209 -1.39 -2.51 -2.64
CA ARG A 209 -0.52 -1.90 -1.64
C ARG A 209 0.23 -0.72 -2.23
N ILE A 210 0.49 0.29 -1.39
CA ILE A 210 1.28 1.48 -1.69
C ILE A 210 2.30 1.63 -0.57
N HIS A 211 3.57 1.35 -0.85
CA HIS A 211 4.64 1.55 0.11
C HIS A 211 5.35 2.87 -0.18
N LEU A 212 5.48 3.72 0.82
CA LEU A 212 6.14 5.02 0.72
C LEU A 212 7.37 5.01 1.62
N PHE A 213 8.55 5.15 1.01
CA PHE A 213 9.83 5.11 1.70
C PHE A 213 10.56 6.45 1.61
N PRO A 214 11.41 6.80 2.61
CA PRO A 214 12.22 8.01 2.56
C PRO A 214 13.22 7.95 1.38
N PHE A 215 13.84 6.81 1.21
CA PHE A 215 14.88 6.52 0.20
C PHE A 215 14.94 5.01 -0.04
N ARG A 216 15.77 4.55 -1.00
CA ARG A 216 16.05 3.12 -1.17
C ARG A 216 16.76 2.59 0.09
N MET A 217 16.11 1.67 0.80
CA MET A 217 16.48 1.25 2.16
C MET A 217 17.71 0.34 2.20
N THR A 218 18.80 0.74 1.52
CA THR A 218 20.07 0.02 1.57
C THR A 218 20.77 0.24 2.92
N GLU A 219 21.59 -0.72 3.37
CA GLU A 219 22.39 -0.59 4.59
C GLU A 219 23.27 0.67 4.57
N ALA A 220 23.94 0.91 3.42
CA ALA A 220 24.81 2.06 3.24
C ALA A 220 24.05 3.40 3.39
N ARG A 221 22.84 3.51 2.79
CA ARG A 221 22.03 4.74 2.91
C ARG A 221 21.49 4.93 4.32
N LEU A 222 21.08 3.85 4.98
CA LEU A 222 20.60 3.90 6.36
C LEU A 222 21.74 4.30 7.33
N ALA A 223 22.95 3.80 7.10
CA ALA A 223 24.12 4.19 7.90
C ALA A 223 24.45 5.69 7.79
N GLN A 224 24.20 6.32 6.63
CA GLN A 224 24.35 7.76 6.44
C GLN A 224 23.34 8.59 7.25
N ALA A 225 22.27 7.98 7.71
CA ALA A 225 21.22 8.58 8.50
C ALA A 225 21.34 8.27 10.01
N ALA A 226 22.54 7.90 10.49
CA ALA A 226 22.77 7.42 11.85
C ALA A 226 22.32 8.40 12.95
N ASP A 227 22.40 9.70 12.68
CA ASP A 227 22.04 10.77 13.63
C ASP A 227 20.61 11.33 13.37
N ASP A 228 19.86 10.74 12.43
CA ASP A 228 18.53 11.22 12.07
C ASP A 228 17.50 10.79 13.13
N PRO A 229 16.60 11.70 13.57
CA PRO A 229 15.57 11.36 14.56
C PRO A 229 14.60 10.28 14.11
N TRP A 230 14.50 10.01 12.80
CA TRP A 230 13.63 8.97 12.23
C TRP A 230 14.33 7.63 12.03
N LEU A 231 15.59 7.48 12.41
CA LEU A 231 16.38 6.28 12.16
C LEU A 231 15.68 4.99 12.62
N ASP A 232 15.13 4.97 13.84
CA ASP A 232 14.49 3.75 14.37
C ASP A 232 13.18 3.43 13.63
N PHE A 233 12.43 4.44 13.23
CA PHE A 233 11.27 4.27 12.34
C PHE A 233 11.70 3.70 10.97
N TRP A 234 12.78 4.23 10.39
CA TRP A 234 13.29 3.74 9.12
C TRP A 234 13.86 2.33 9.19
N LYS A 235 14.50 1.94 10.30
CA LYS A 235 14.88 0.55 10.55
C LYS A 235 13.67 -0.38 10.59
N ASN A 236 12.57 0.09 11.16
CA ASN A 236 11.32 -0.67 11.15
C ASN A 236 10.74 -0.77 9.73
N LEU A 237 10.70 0.32 8.96
CA LEU A 237 10.28 0.28 7.55
C LEU A 237 11.15 -0.67 6.71
N LYS A 238 12.46 -0.70 6.97
CA LYS A 238 13.41 -1.53 6.24
C LYS A 238 13.06 -3.02 6.29
N GLN A 239 12.52 -3.51 7.39
CA GLN A 239 12.12 -4.93 7.51
C GLN A 239 11.11 -5.32 6.42
N GLY A 240 10.09 -4.48 6.19
CA GLY A 240 9.12 -4.71 5.12
C GLY A 240 9.67 -4.47 3.72
N TYR A 241 10.61 -3.54 3.57
CA TYR A 241 11.34 -3.33 2.33
C TYR A 241 12.16 -4.58 1.97
N ASP A 242 12.99 -5.08 2.88
CA ASP A 242 13.85 -6.25 2.68
C ASP A 242 13.02 -7.53 2.41
N HIS A 243 11.87 -7.66 3.06
CA HIS A 243 10.94 -8.75 2.77
C HIS A 243 10.55 -8.75 1.27
N PHE A 244 10.17 -7.59 0.75
CA PHE A 244 9.81 -7.49 -0.68
C PHE A 244 11.00 -7.76 -1.59
N GLU A 245 12.18 -7.20 -1.29
CA GLU A 245 13.39 -7.44 -2.08
C GLU A 245 13.75 -8.94 -2.15
N THR A 246 13.56 -9.66 -1.06
CA THR A 246 13.86 -11.09 -0.96
C THR A 246 12.81 -11.96 -1.68
N HIS A 247 11.54 -11.70 -1.42
CA HIS A 247 10.46 -12.60 -1.82
C HIS A 247 9.72 -12.15 -3.09
N GLY A 248 9.83 -10.87 -3.48
CA GLY A 248 9.06 -10.29 -4.58
C GLY A 248 7.55 -10.23 -4.31
N ILE A 249 7.14 -10.37 -3.05
CA ILE A 249 5.76 -10.30 -2.58
C ILE A 249 5.69 -9.26 -1.47
N PRO A 250 4.81 -8.25 -1.55
CA PRO A 250 4.65 -7.28 -0.47
C PRO A 250 4.27 -7.98 0.85
N PRO A 251 4.92 -7.62 1.98
CA PRO A 251 4.63 -8.25 3.27
C PRO A 251 3.20 -8.00 3.73
N GLU A 252 2.65 -8.93 4.51
CA GLU A 252 1.51 -8.64 5.38
C GLU A 252 1.99 -7.81 6.57
N VAL A 253 1.29 -6.72 6.86
CA VAL A 253 1.71 -5.73 7.85
C VAL A 253 0.65 -5.58 8.93
N GLU A 254 1.06 -5.73 10.17
CA GLU A 254 0.28 -5.38 11.36
C GLU A 254 0.92 -4.21 12.11
N VAL A 255 0.17 -3.62 13.03
CA VAL A 255 0.71 -2.58 13.93
C VAL A 255 0.47 -3.01 15.36
N LYS A 256 1.58 -3.21 16.11
CA LYS A 256 1.54 -3.52 17.54
C LYS A 256 2.55 -2.65 18.28
N ASN A 257 2.17 -2.22 19.46
CA ASN A 257 3.03 -1.39 20.32
C ASN A 257 3.63 -0.19 19.55
N GLN A 258 2.83 0.44 18.69
CA GLN A 258 3.24 1.58 17.85
C GLN A 258 4.38 1.24 16.86
N SER A 259 4.53 -0.03 16.46
CA SER A 259 5.51 -0.50 15.49
C SER A 259 4.86 -1.32 14.41
N TYR A 260 5.42 -1.32 13.22
CA TYR A 260 5.04 -2.29 12.19
C TYR A 260 5.61 -3.66 12.54
N GLU A 261 4.77 -4.67 12.48
CA GLU A 261 5.15 -6.09 12.52
C GLU A 261 4.86 -6.71 11.15
N PHE A 262 5.80 -7.48 10.66
CA PHE A 262 5.70 -8.13 9.36
C PHE A 262 5.46 -9.63 9.57
N LEU A 263 4.32 -10.10 9.07
CA LEU A 263 4.05 -11.53 9.09
C LEU A 263 4.87 -12.16 7.95
N LEU A 264 5.83 -12.98 8.33
CA LEU A 264 6.57 -13.79 7.38
C LEU A 264 5.57 -14.79 6.77
N VAL A 265 5.42 -14.77 5.46
CA VAL A 265 4.81 -15.89 4.76
C VAL A 265 5.82 -17.02 4.93
N GLU A 266 5.51 -17.98 5.82
CA GLU A 266 6.26 -19.24 5.83
C GLU A 266 6.15 -19.77 4.40
N SER A 267 7.27 -19.78 3.69
CA SER A 267 7.38 -20.54 2.45
C SER A 267 6.88 -21.94 2.81
N GLU A 268 5.88 -22.44 2.09
CA GLU A 268 5.60 -23.87 2.12
C GLU A 268 6.94 -24.56 1.87
N GLN A 269 7.54 -25.02 2.96
CA GLN A 269 8.75 -25.81 2.89
C GLN A 269 8.39 -27.01 2.02
N GLU A 270 9.17 -27.18 0.97
CA GLU A 270 9.19 -28.37 0.17
C GLU A 270 8.98 -29.58 1.08
N ALA A 271 7.84 -30.25 0.88
CA ALA A 271 7.65 -31.58 1.45
C ALA A 271 8.66 -32.50 0.75
N PRO A 272 9.36 -33.35 1.49
CA PRO A 272 10.37 -34.24 0.97
C PRO A 272 9.82 -35.29 -0.01
#